data_2b66c354c4aab1cc5de04676565cdd57
#
_entry.id   2b66c354c4aab1cc5de04676565cdd57
#
_cell.length_a   1.000
_cell.length_b   1.000
_cell.length_c   1.000
_cell.angle_alpha   90.00
_cell.angle_beta   90.00
_cell.angle_gamma   90.00
#
_symmetry.space_group_name_H-M   'P 1'
#
loop_
_entity.id
_entity.type
_entity.pdbx_description
1 polymer ?
#
loop_
_entity_poly.entity_id
_entity_poly.type
_entity_poly.pdbx_seq_one_letter_code
_entity_poly.pdbx_strand_id
1 'polypeptide(L)'
;MLTNFVVDVLRGFGLDFGFQTEFVEEGKVRFVVPMLETYKISLREYVPSGAPVFYNPIMEFNRDIAVLVLQAYQKSLGREVRVCEPLTGCGVRGIRFAAEIEGVKEVVINDISREAAKLAHFNVEQNNMTNLVSVVNEDANLLLNRYAAPRKRFDYVDVDPFGSPVLYIDSAVRALRDGGLLALTATDMAPLCGVYPKACVRKYGGKPLRTEYCHEIAVRLLAGCLATTAARHEMGIKVLFSHSTNHYIRLYAQVNYGAKQADNSIQKMGYILHCFACF
;
A
#
# COMPACT_ATOMS: atom_id res chain seq x y z
N MET A 1 27.43 -11.67 17.03
CA MET A 1 27.79 -10.31 17.48
C MET A 1 26.67 -9.28 17.21
N LEU A 2 26.04 -9.24 16.03
CA LEU A 2 24.95 -8.30 15.69
C LEU A 2 23.68 -8.49 16.55
N THR A 3 23.31 -9.72 16.88
CA THR A 3 22.12 -10.06 17.69
C THR A 3 22.17 -9.47 19.09
N ASN A 4 23.34 -9.47 19.72
CA ASN A 4 23.51 -8.88 21.06
C ASN A 4 23.39 -7.35 21.02
N PHE A 5 23.85 -6.71 19.96
CA PHE A 5 23.76 -5.26 19.78
C PHE A 5 22.30 -4.77 19.69
N VAL A 6 21.44 -5.48 18.96
CA VAL A 6 20.01 -5.14 18.89
C VAL A 6 19.34 -5.27 20.25
N VAL A 7 19.62 -6.37 20.96
CA VAL A 7 19.09 -6.60 22.33
C VAL A 7 19.57 -5.52 23.29
N ASP A 8 20.80 -5.07 23.19
CA ASP A 8 21.35 -4.03 24.06
C ASP A 8 20.77 -2.65 23.75
N VAL A 9 20.57 -2.33 22.45
CA VAL A 9 19.87 -1.10 22.02
C VAL A 9 18.43 -1.10 22.54
N LEU A 10 17.67 -2.18 22.36
CA LEU A 10 16.28 -2.28 22.81
C LEU A 10 16.16 -2.20 24.33
N ARG A 11 17.08 -2.84 25.07
CA ARG A 11 17.15 -2.74 26.54
C ARG A 11 17.44 -1.31 27.02
N GLY A 12 18.29 -0.58 26.31
CA GLY A 12 18.56 0.83 26.57
C GLY A 12 17.32 1.72 26.49
N PHE A 13 16.34 1.34 25.66
CA PHE A 13 15.02 2.01 25.54
C PHE A 13 13.93 1.39 26.42
N GLY A 14 14.23 0.33 27.22
CA GLY A 14 13.23 -0.37 28.04
C GLY A 14 12.13 -1.07 27.20
N LEU A 15 12.40 -1.40 25.94
CA LEU A 15 11.44 -1.98 25.01
C LEU A 15 11.66 -3.49 24.85
N ASP A 16 10.61 -4.24 25.12
CA ASP A 16 10.48 -5.66 24.79
C ASP A 16 9.32 -5.83 23.81
N PHE A 17 9.62 -6.40 22.63
CA PHE A 17 8.61 -6.71 21.61
C PHE A 17 8.02 -8.11 21.79
N GLY A 18 8.58 -8.95 22.68
CA GLY A 18 8.16 -10.34 22.85
C GLY A 18 8.60 -11.28 21.72
N PHE A 19 9.41 -10.81 20.79
CA PHE A 19 9.99 -11.59 19.70
C PHE A 19 11.39 -11.09 19.33
N GLN A 20 12.19 -11.97 18.70
CA GLN A 20 13.53 -11.61 18.25
C GLN A 20 13.47 -10.65 17.06
N THR A 21 14.36 -9.67 17.06
CA THR A 21 14.40 -8.60 16.06
C THR A 21 15.81 -8.42 15.50
N GLU A 22 15.87 -7.85 14.30
CA GLU A 22 17.12 -7.44 13.64
C GLU A 22 16.98 -6.07 12.98
N PHE A 23 18.10 -5.40 12.72
CA PHE A 23 18.13 -4.16 11.94
C PHE A 23 18.25 -4.47 10.45
N VAL A 24 17.49 -3.71 9.67
CA VAL A 24 17.53 -3.70 8.20
C VAL A 24 17.69 -2.26 7.71
N GLU A 25 18.31 -2.09 6.55
CA GLU A 25 18.44 -0.80 5.88
C GLU A 25 17.77 -0.87 4.51
N GLU A 26 16.92 0.11 4.20
CA GLU A 26 16.35 0.33 2.87
C GLU A 26 16.38 1.83 2.55
N GLY A 27 16.83 2.17 1.33
CA GLY A 27 16.92 3.57 0.94
C GLY A 27 17.76 4.38 1.94
N LYS A 28 17.16 5.41 2.53
CA LYS A 28 17.83 6.28 3.52
C LYS A 28 17.48 5.95 4.97
N VAL A 29 16.78 4.86 5.24
CA VAL A 29 16.29 4.54 6.58
C VAL A 29 16.85 3.24 7.11
N ARG A 30 17.07 3.21 8.44
CA ARG A 30 17.44 2.02 9.19
C ARG A 30 16.33 1.72 10.19
N PHE A 31 15.83 0.49 10.21
CA PHE A 31 14.68 0.12 11.00
C PHE A 31 14.79 -1.31 11.52
N VAL A 32 14.00 -1.61 12.56
CA VAL A 32 13.93 -2.91 13.20
C VAL A 32 12.77 -3.71 12.62
N VAL A 33 13.01 -5.00 12.37
CA VAL A 33 12.02 -5.98 11.92
C VAL A 33 12.09 -7.24 12.78
N PRO A 34 11.08 -8.12 12.76
CA PRO A 34 11.23 -9.47 13.29
C PRO A 34 12.41 -10.19 12.60
N MET A 35 13.20 -10.94 13.36
CA MET A 35 14.35 -11.68 12.82
C MET A 35 13.89 -12.65 11.73
N LEU A 36 14.28 -12.38 10.47
CA LEU A 36 13.77 -13.06 9.29
C LEU A 36 14.09 -14.57 9.30
N GLU A 37 15.27 -14.94 9.83
CA GLU A 37 15.70 -16.36 9.92
C GLU A 37 14.71 -17.20 10.76
N THR A 38 14.08 -16.63 11.78
CA THR A 38 13.14 -17.34 12.66
C THR A 38 11.89 -17.78 11.94
N TYR A 39 11.50 -17.10 10.85
CA TYR A 39 10.25 -17.33 10.11
C TYR A 39 10.46 -17.96 8.73
N LYS A 40 11.64 -18.53 8.49
CA LYS A 40 11.91 -19.35 7.30
C LYS A 40 11.34 -20.75 7.46
N ILE A 41 10.57 -21.22 6.48
CA ILE A 41 10.06 -22.60 6.41
C ILE A 41 11.15 -23.51 5.79
N SER A 42 11.99 -22.98 4.91
CA SER A 42 13.11 -23.68 4.29
C SER A 42 14.28 -22.72 4.04
N LEU A 43 15.45 -23.24 3.66
CA LEU A 43 16.63 -22.44 3.33
C LEU A 43 16.38 -21.36 2.25
N ARG A 44 15.27 -21.45 1.50
CA ARG A 44 14.93 -20.55 0.39
C ARG A 44 13.57 -19.87 0.55
N GLU A 45 12.77 -20.21 1.57
CA GLU A 45 11.40 -19.75 1.68
C GLU A 45 11.13 -19.05 3.02
N TYR A 46 11.06 -17.73 2.96
CA TYR A 46 10.61 -16.88 4.05
C TYR A 46 9.11 -16.63 3.90
N VAL A 47 8.36 -16.81 4.99
CA VAL A 47 6.90 -16.58 5.03
C VAL A 47 6.60 -15.37 5.90
N PRO A 48 6.52 -14.16 5.29
CA PRO A 48 6.31 -12.92 6.02
C PRO A 48 5.03 -12.88 6.85
N SER A 49 3.99 -13.60 6.41
CA SER A 49 2.69 -13.67 7.11
C SER A 49 2.72 -14.48 8.40
N GLY A 50 3.77 -15.26 8.65
CA GLY A 50 3.98 -16.00 9.89
C GLY A 50 4.68 -15.18 10.98
N ALA A 51 5.24 -14.02 10.65
CA ALA A 51 5.92 -13.15 11.60
C ALA A 51 4.90 -12.30 12.39
N PRO A 52 5.22 -11.94 13.65
CA PRO A 52 4.33 -11.12 14.50
C PRO A 52 4.11 -9.71 13.94
N VAL A 53 5.06 -9.18 13.17
CA VAL A 53 4.94 -7.95 12.40
C VAL A 53 5.41 -8.20 10.98
N PHE A 54 4.61 -7.76 10.03
CA PHE A 54 4.92 -7.98 8.61
C PHE A 54 6.12 -7.15 8.15
N TYR A 55 7.09 -7.82 7.54
CA TYR A 55 8.12 -7.25 6.70
C TYR A 55 8.51 -8.28 5.63
N ASN A 56 8.61 -7.84 4.39
CA ASN A 56 9.06 -8.70 3.28
C ASN A 56 10.16 -7.98 2.49
N PRO A 57 11.42 -8.45 2.54
CA PRO A 57 12.52 -7.83 1.80
C PRO A 57 12.31 -7.88 0.28
N ILE A 58 11.61 -8.89 -0.27
CA ILE A 58 11.29 -8.97 -1.70
C ILE A 58 10.42 -7.78 -2.17
N MET A 59 9.69 -7.15 -1.25
CA MET A 59 8.85 -5.97 -1.53
C MET A 59 9.64 -4.64 -1.50
N GLU A 60 10.96 -4.64 -1.34
CA GLU A 60 11.78 -3.43 -1.40
C GLU A 60 11.56 -2.69 -2.72
N PHE A 61 11.59 -3.39 -3.84
CA PHE A 61 11.31 -2.81 -5.16
C PHE A 61 9.92 -2.13 -5.24
N ASN A 62 8.89 -2.72 -4.60
CA ASN A 62 7.57 -2.09 -4.51
C ASN A 62 7.65 -0.74 -3.77
N ARG A 63 8.41 -0.69 -2.68
CA ARG A 63 8.59 0.53 -1.87
C ARG A 63 9.44 1.58 -2.60
N ASP A 64 10.48 1.16 -3.34
CA ASP A 64 11.29 2.04 -4.18
C ASP A 64 10.43 2.75 -5.25
N ILE A 65 9.61 1.97 -5.97
CA ILE A 65 8.67 2.54 -6.94
C ILE A 65 7.67 3.48 -6.27
N ALA A 66 7.18 3.15 -5.06
CA ALA A 66 6.27 4.03 -4.34
C ALA A 66 6.92 5.38 -3.97
N VAL A 67 8.19 5.38 -3.53
CA VAL A 67 8.97 6.60 -3.27
C VAL A 67 9.12 7.43 -4.54
N LEU A 68 9.51 6.81 -5.66
CA LEU A 68 9.68 7.50 -6.94
C LEU A 68 8.37 8.12 -7.45
N VAL A 69 7.26 7.38 -7.37
CA VAL A 69 5.94 7.86 -7.82
C VAL A 69 5.46 9.02 -6.94
N LEU A 70 5.57 8.89 -5.62
CA LEU A 70 5.16 9.97 -4.72
C LEU A 70 6.03 11.22 -4.89
N GLN A 71 7.34 11.07 -5.10
CA GLN A 71 8.23 12.19 -5.38
C GLN A 71 7.87 12.90 -6.70
N ALA A 72 7.60 12.14 -7.76
CA ALA A 72 7.17 12.69 -9.03
C ALA A 72 5.83 13.42 -8.91
N TYR A 73 4.88 12.84 -8.17
CA TYR A 73 3.58 13.43 -7.91
C TYR A 73 3.72 14.73 -7.08
N GLN A 74 4.48 14.71 -6.00
CA GLN A 74 4.75 15.90 -5.19
C GLN A 74 5.36 17.05 -6.01
N LYS A 75 6.36 16.75 -6.85
CA LYS A 75 6.99 17.74 -7.75
C LYS A 75 5.97 18.31 -8.74
N SER A 76 5.05 17.49 -9.26
CA SER A 76 4.01 17.96 -10.18
C SER A 76 3.00 18.90 -9.52
N LEU A 77 2.77 18.75 -8.22
CA LEU A 77 1.90 19.65 -7.44
C LEU A 77 2.57 20.97 -7.05
N GLY A 78 3.91 21.00 -6.94
CA GLY A 78 4.67 22.18 -6.52
C GLY A 78 4.36 22.69 -5.11
N ARG A 79 3.80 21.84 -4.24
CA ARG A 79 3.45 22.16 -2.85
C ARG A 79 3.66 20.96 -1.93
N GLU A 80 3.63 21.20 -0.63
CA GLU A 80 3.70 20.14 0.36
C GLU A 80 2.50 19.18 0.27
N VAL A 81 2.76 17.90 0.58
CA VAL A 81 1.78 16.80 0.53
C VAL A 81 1.59 16.13 1.88
N ARG A 82 0.36 15.67 2.12
CA ARG A 82 -0.03 14.84 3.25
C ARG A 82 -0.24 13.41 2.76
N VAL A 83 0.35 12.45 3.46
CA VAL A 83 0.46 11.05 3.06
C VAL A 83 -0.20 10.15 4.11
N CYS A 84 -0.86 9.08 3.68
CA CYS A 84 -1.37 8.04 4.57
C CYS A 84 -0.99 6.65 4.08
N GLU A 85 -0.48 5.82 4.99
CA GLU A 85 -0.28 4.39 4.83
C GLU A 85 -1.12 3.66 5.90
N PRO A 86 -2.35 3.22 5.57
CA PRO A 86 -3.28 2.69 6.57
C PRO A 86 -2.99 1.25 7.02
N LEU A 87 -2.01 0.57 6.41
CA LEU A 87 -1.62 -0.82 6.65
C LEU A 87 -0.10 -0.93 6.60
N THR A 88 0.57 -0.48 7.67
CA THR A 88 2.01 -0.14 7.59
C THR A 88 2.97 -1.26 7.99
N GLY A 89 2.50 -2.28 8.77
CA GLY A 89 3.39 -3.27 9.34
C GLY A 89 4.47 -2.63 10.23
N CYS A 90 5.75 -2.79 9.86
CA CYS A 90 6.88 -2.21 10.58
C CYS A 90 7.11 -0.70 10.34
N GLY A 91 6.32 -0.05 9.47
CA GLY A 91 6.39 1.39 9.20
C GLY A 91 7.38 1.81 8.11
N VAL A 92 8.10 0.88 7.48
CA VAL A 92 9.24 1.19 6.59
C VAL A 92 8.87 2.11 5.43
N ARG A 93 7.74 1.89 4.74
CA ARG A 93 7.31 2.69 3.59
C ARG A 93 7.02 4.14 3.99
N GLY A 94 6.22 4.33 5.04
CA GLY A 94 5.86 5.67 5.54
C GLY A 94 7.08 6.44 6.04
N ILE A 95 8.02 5.78 6.71
CA ILE A 95 9.27 6.39 7.17
C ILE A 95 10.14 6.77 5.96
N ARG A 96 10.24 5.93 4.94
CA ARG A 96 10.94 6.24 3.68
C ARG A 96 10.34 7.44 2.97
N PHE A 97 9.01 7.56 2.93
CA PHE A 97 8.36 8.74 2.36
C PHE A 97 8.78 10.03 3.08
N ALA A 98 8.85 10.00 4.42
CA ALA A 98 9.28 11.16 5.20
C ALA A 98 10.77 11.48 5.04
N ALA A 99 11.63 10.45 4.93
CA ALA A 99 13.09 10.62 4.87
C ALA A 99 13.64 10.92 3.47
N GLU A 100 12.97 10.44 2.42
CA GLU A 100 13.50 10.44 1.05
C GLU A 100 12.84 11.48 0.15
N ILE A 101 11.65 11.98 0.50
CA ILE A 101 10.87 12.87 -0.38
C ILE A 101 10.81 14.28 0.22
N GLU A 102 11.34 15.25 -0.51
CA GLU A 102 11.19 16.65 -0.16
C GLU A 102 9.73 17.10 -0.32
N GLY A 103 9.27 17.99 0.59
CA GLY A 103 7.90 18.51 0.54
C GLY A 103 6.82 17.58 1.08
N VAL A 104 7.19 16.53 1.81
CA VAL A 104 6.26 15.78 2.66
C VAL A 104 6.03 16.58 3.94
N LYS A 105 4.77 16.96 4.18
CA LYS A 105 4.36 17.74 5.34
C LYS A 105 4.01 16.87 6.54
N GLU A 106 3.36 15.75 6.27
CA GLU A 106 2.84 14.84 7.26
C GLU A 106 2.67 13.45 6.65
N VAL A 107 3.06 12.43 7.39
CA VAL A 107 2.79 11.03 7.08
C VAL A 107 2.02 10.41 8.25
N VAL A 108 0.83 9.89 7.97
CA VAL A 108 0.05 9.09 8.94
C VAL A 108 0.22 7.64 8.57
N ILE A 109 0.85 6.86 9.44
CA ILE A 109 0.97 5.41 9.30
C ILE A 109 0.12 4.70 10.33
N ASN A 110 -0.47 3.57 9.96
CA ASN A 110 -1.39 2.85 10.82
C ASN A 110 -1.27 1.35 10.65
N ASP A 111 -1.52 0.63 11.72
CA ASP A 111 -1.78 -0.81 11.68
C ASP A 111 -2.78 -1.20 12.76
N ILE A 112 -3.61 -2.21 12.47
CA ILE A 112 -4.57 -2.75 13.43
C ILE A 112 -3.86 -3.58 14.51
N SER A 113 -2.70 -4.19 14.19
CA SER A 113 -1.87 -4.92 15.14
C SER A 113 -1.17 -3.93 16.08
N ARG A 114 -1.36 -4.14 17.38
CA ARG A 114 -0.70 -3.36 18.42
C ARG A 114 0.83 -3.54 18.37
N GLU A 115 1.27 -4.75 18.09
CA GLU A 115 2.69 -5.08 17.94
C GLU A 115 3.31 -4.35 16.75
N ALA A 116 2.61 -4.31 15.61
CA ALA A 116 3.04 -3.57 14.43
C ALA A 116 3.12 -2.06 14.72
N ALA A 117 2.07 -1.48 15.32
CA ALA A 117 2.07 -0.07 15.67
C ALA A 117 3.18 0.29 16.68
N LYS A 118 3.44 -0.57 17.68
CA LYS A 118 4.54 -0.39 18.64
C LYS A 118 5.90 -0.42 17.96
N LEU A 119 6.12 -1.37 17.05
CA LEU A 119 7.36 -1.48 16.28
C LEU A 119 7.54 -0.31 15.31
N ALA A 120 6.48 0.09 14.61
CA ALA A 120 6.50 1.25 13.72
C ALA A 120 6.83 2.54 14.46
N HIS A 121 6.29 2.74 15.69
CA HIS A 121 6.60 3.89 16.53
C HIS A 121 8.09 3.93 16.88
N PHE A 122 8.65 2.81 17.33
CA PHE A 122 10.08 2.70 17.59
C PHE A 122 10.91 3.03 16.34
N ASN A 123 10.54 2.51 15.17
CA ASN A 123 11.24 2.78 13.92
C ASN A 123 11.17 4.25 13.50
N VAL A 124 10.05 4.93 13.76
CA VAL A 124 9.91 6.39 13.53
C VAL A 124 10.87 7.17 14.44
N GLU A 125 10.95 6.81 15.72
CA GLU A 125 11.88 7.44 16.69
C GLU A 125 13.34 7.23 16.29
N GLN A 126 13.72 5.98 15.92
CA GLN A 126 15.08 5.64 15.50
C GLN A 126 15.56 6.42 14.28
N ASN A 127 14.65 6.84 13.41
CA ASN A 127 14.94 7.65 12.24
C ASN A 127 14.76 9.16 12.47
N ASN A 128 14.49 9.60 13.71
CA ASN A 128 14.24 11.01 14.07
C ASN A 128 13.10 11.64 13.26
N MET A 129 12.05 10.87 12.92
CA MET A 129 10.94 11.30 12.06
C MET A 129 9.65 11.63 12.83
N THR A 130 9.70 11.73 14.16
CA THR A 130 8.54 12.00 15.04
C THR A 130 7.81 13.31 14.73
N ASN A 131 8.50 14.27 14.12
CA ASN A 131 7.91 15.55 13.71
C ASN A 131 7.10 15.47 12.41
N LEU A 132 7.32 14.44 11.59
CA LEU A 132 6.68 14.26 10.28
C LEU A 132 5.76 13.05 10.24
N VAL A 133 6.06 11.99 11.00
CA VAL A 133 5.36 10.71 10.95
C VAL A 133 4.60 10.49 12.26
N SER A 134 3.30 10.31 12.14
CA SER A 134 2.43 9.90 13.25
C SER A 134 1.98 8.45 13.08
N VAL A 135 2.07 7.67 14.16
CA VAL A 135 1.65 6.27 14.20
C VAL A 135 0.32 6.15 14.89
N VAL A 136 -0.61 5.44 14.25
CA VAL A 136 -1.95 5.17 14.77
C VAL A 136 -2.15 3.66 14.91
N ASN A 137 -2.96 3.22 15.87
CA ASN A 137 -3.31 1.81 16.03
C ASN A 137 -4.84 1.67 16.04
N GLU A 138 -5.41 1.47 14.86
CA GLU A 138 -6.86 1.28 14.71
C GLU A 138 -7.19 0.53 13.39
N ASP A 139 -8.46 0.23 13.18
CA ASP A 139 -8.92 -0.29 11.89
C ASP A 139 -8.66 0.72 10.76
N ALA A 140 -8.12 0.24 9.65
CA ALA A 140 -7.74 1.08 8.51
C ALA A 140 -8.92 1.86 7.90
N ASN A 141 -10.11 1.25 7.85
CA ASN A 141 -11.31 1.93 7.34
C ASN A 141 -11.81 3.01 8.31
N LEU A 142 -11.69 2.78 9.62
CA LEU A 142 -12.02 3.81 10.63
C LEU A 142 -11.08 5.00 10.51
N LEU A 143 -9.77 4.76 10.39
CA LEU A 143 -8.79 5.81 10.14
C LEU A 143 -9.16 6.61 8.89
N LEU A 144 -9.28 5.95 7.74
CA LEU A 144 -9.56 6.61 6.46
C LEU A 144 -10.88 7.39 6.48
N ASN A 145 -11.93 6.84 7.10
CA ASN A 145 -13.21 7.54 7.27
C ASN A 145 -13.09 8.80 8.12
N ARG A 146 -12.27 8.78 9.14
CA ARG A 146 -12.00 9.95 9.99
C ARG A 146 -11.32 11.09 9.22
N TYR A 147 -10.49 10.74 8.23
CA TYR A 147 -9.83 11.68 7.34
C TYR A 147 -10.65 12.04 6.08
N ALA A 148 -11.81 11.42 5.87
CA ALA A 148 -12.71 11.80 4.78
C ALA A 148 -13.38 13.19 4.98
N ALA A 149 -13.27 13.74 6.18
CA ALA A 149 -13.81 15.08 6.47
C ALA A 149 -13.07 16.18 5.67
N PRO A 150 -13.77 17.23 5.21
CA PRO A 150 -13.14 18.36 4.53
C PRO A 150 -11.94 18.93 5.31
N ARG A 151 -10.91 19.35 4.60
CA ARG A 151 -9.63 19.89 5.13
C ARG A 151 -8.74 18.87 5.87
N LYS A 152 -9.22 17.64 6.13
CA LYS A 152 -8.39 16.57 6.73
C LYS A 152 -7.79 15.62 5.70
N ARG A 153 -8.29 15.59 4.49
CA ARG A 153 -7.96 14.65 3.42
C ARG A 153 -6.49 14.66 3.04
N PHE A 154 -6.02 13.52 2.57
CA PHE A 154 -4.64 13.30 2.12
C PHE A 154 -4.46 13.65 0.64
N ASP A 155 -3.22 13.92 0.26
CA ASP A 155 -2.80 14.06 -1.13
C ASP A 155 -2.42 12.70 -1.72
N TYR A 156 -1.94 11.77 -0.88
CA TYR A 156 -1.54 10.43 -1.27
C TYR A 156 -2.00 9.42 -0.21
N VAL A 157 -2.60 8.32 -0.67
CA VAL A 157 -2.96 7.17 0.17
C VAL A 157 -2.37 5.91 -0.44
N ASP A 158 -1.65 5.11 0.35
CA ASP A 158 -1.02 3.87 -0.05
C ASP A 158 -1.68 2.66 0.62
N VAL A 159 -2.47 1.90 -0.11
CA VAL A 159 -3.19 0.72 0.38
C VAL A 159 -2.48 -0.55 -0.07
N ASP A 160 -1.76 -1.18 0.83
CA ASP A 160 -0.94 -2.38 0.57
C ASP A 160 -1.30 -3.53 1.56
N PRO A 161 -2.49 -4.14 1.42
CA PRO A 161 -2.95 -5.22 2.29
C PRO A 161 -2.38 -6.57 1.90
N PHE A 162 -2.53 -7.55 2.78
CA PHE A 162 -2.53 -8.95 2.36
C PHE A 162 -3.74 -9.24 1.44
N GLY A 163 -3.49 -9.80 0.28
CA GLY A 163 -4.53 -10.21 -0.65
C GLY A 163 -5.15 -9.05 -1.43
N SER A 164 -6.42 -8.77 -1.19
CA SER A 164 -7.20 -7.83 -1.99
C SER A 164 -7.35 -6.46 -1.33
N PRO A 165 -7.11 -5.34 -2.04
CA PRO A 165 -7.33 -4.00 -1.53
C PRO A 165 -8.82 -3.58 -1.53
N VAL A 166 -9.71 -4.38 -2.07
CA VAL A 166 -11.13 -4.01 -2.33
C VAL A 166 -11.84 -3.52 -1.08
N LEU A 167 -11.54 -4.11 0.09
CA LEU A 167 -12.16 -3.74 1.37
C LEU A 167 -11.83 -2.31 1.83
N TYR A 168 -10.81 -1.70 1.26
CA TYR A 168 -10.30 -0.38 1.66
C TYR A 168 -10.56 0.70 0.61
N ILE A 169 -10.95 0.33 -0.62
CA ILE A 169 -11.06 1.28 -1.74
C ILE A 169 -12.07 2.39 -1.44
N ASP A 170 -13.24 2.06 -0.89
CA ASP A 170 -14.30 3.04 -0.59
C ASP A 170 -13.83 4.12 0.39
N SER A 171 -13.26 3.72 1.51
CA SER A 171 -12.75 4.65 2.52
C SER A 171 -11.53 5.43 2.01
N ALA A 172 -10.66 4.79 1.21
CA ALA A 172 -9.47 5.42 0.65
C ALA A 172 -9.81 6.54 -0.34
N VAL A 173 -10.73 6.33 -1.28
CA VAL A 173 -11.13 7.39 -2.23
C VAL A 173 -11.75 8.59 -1.51
N ARG A 174 -12.53 8.36 -0.45
CA ARG A 174 -13.14 9.45 0.35
C ARG A 174 -12.11 10.20 1.20
N ALA A 175 -11.01 9.55 1.60
CA ALA A 175 -9.93 10.16 2.35
C ALA A 175 -8.97 10.99 1.48
N LEU A 176 -9.07 10.92 0.16
CA LEU A 176 -8.26 11.71 -0.77
C LEU A 176 -8.86 13.09 -1.04
N ARG A 177 -8.01 14.05 -1.34
CA ARG A 177 -8.39 15.35 -1.91
C ARG A 177 -8.72 15.20 -3.39
N ASP A 178 -9.38 16.21 -3.94
CA ASP A 178 -9.49 16.34 -5.39
C ASP A 178 -8.10 16.40 -6.04
N GLY A 179 -7.89 15.58 -7.06
CA GLY A 179 -6.59 15.38 -7.68
C GLY A 179 -5.61 14.51 -6.87
N GLY A 180 -6.03 13.94 -5.73
CA GLY A 180 -5.21 13.08 -4.88
C GLY A 180 -4.83 11.76 -5.56
N LEU A 181 -3.71 11.18 -5.17
CA LEU A 181 -3.17 9.95 -5.74
C LEU A 181 -3.41 8.75 -4.82
N LEU A 182 -4.06 7.72 -5.34
CA LEU A 182 -4.26 6.44 -4.69
C LEU A 182 -3.30 5.39 -5.25
N ALA A 183 -2.53 4.76 -4.37
CA ALA A 183 -1.73 3.59 -4.68
C ALA A 183 -2.42 2.34 -4.12
N LEU A 184 -2.61 1.32 -4.94
CA LEU A 184 -3.23 0.05 -4.57
C LEU A 184 -2.33 -1.12 -4.92
N THR A 185 -2.09 -2.02 -3.97
CA THR A 185 -1.46 -3.32 -4.22
C THR A 185 -2.50 -4.43 -4.11
N ALA A 186 -2.49 -5.38 -5.03
CA ALA A 186 -3.23 -6.63 -4.93
C ALA A 186 -2.27 -7.81 -5.06
N THR A 187 -2.24 -8.68 -4.05
CA THR A 187 -1.43 -9.90 -4.02
C THR A 187 -2.27 -11.17 -4.26
N ASP A 188 -3.60 -11.05 -4.34
CA ASP A 188 -4.50 -12.18 -4.65
C ASP A 188 -4.58 -12.44 -6.16
N MET A 189 -3.42 -12.77 -6.74
CA MET A 189 -3.28 -12.98 -8.19
C MET A 189 -4.06 -14.18 -8.70
N ALA A 190 -4.27 -15.22 -7.90
CA ALA A 190 -5.00 -16.41 -8.33
C ALA A 190 -6.45 -16.09 -8.77
N PRO A 191 -7.28 -15.33 -8.02
CA PRO A 191 -8.54 -14.80 -8.52
C PRO A 191 -8.38 -13.91 -9.75
N LEU A 192 -7.48 -12.94 -9.69
CA LEU A 192 -7.31 -11.92 -10.74
C LEU A 192 -6.82 -12.49 -12.08
N CYS A 193 -5.97 -13.52 -12.05
CA CYS A 193 -5.47 -14.22 -13.24
C CYS A 193 -6.32 -15.43 -13.66
N GLY A 194 -7.53 -15.59 -13.11
CA GLY A 194 -8.51 -16.55 -13.61
C GLY A 194 -8.44 -17.96 -13.05
N VAL A 195 -7.60 -18.22 -12.02
CA VAL A 195 -7.59 -19.51 -11.32
C VAL A 195 -8.88 -19.69 -10.51
N TYR A 196 -9.36 -18.62 -9.87
CA TYR A 196 -10.62 -18.63 -9.10
C TYR A 196 -11.59 -17.55 -9.61
N PRO A 197 -12.19 -17.72 -10.81
CA PRO A 197 -12.98 -16.67 -11.47
C PRO A 197 -14.20 -16.21 -10.66
N LYS A 198 -14.87 -17.10 -9.92
CA LYS A 198 -16.00 -16.74 -9.05
C LYS A 198 -15.56 -15.79 -7.92
N ALA A 199 -14.35 -15.97 -7.39
CA ALA A 199 -13.81 -15.08 -6.36
C ALA A 199 -13.48 -13.71 -6.93
N CYS A 200 -12.94 -13.64 -8.15
CA CYS A 200 -12.68 -12.39 -8.85
C CYS A 200 -13.97 -11.60 -9.09
N VAL A 201 -15.01 -12.24 -9.60
CA VAL A 201 -16.33 -11.59 -9.81
C VAL A 201 -16.88 -11.03 -8.50
N ARG A 202 -16.82 -11.79 -7.39
CA ARG A 202 -17.32 -11.30 -6.09
C ARG A 202 -16.52 -10.11 -5.55
N LYS A 203 -15.19 -10.12 -5.72
CA LYS A 203 -14.31 -9.07 -5.16
C LYS A 203 -14.21 -7.85 -6.07
N TYR A 204 -13.93 -8.08 -7.33
CA TYR A 204 -13.56 -7.02 -8.28
C TYR A 204 -14.70 -6.64 -9.25
N GLY A 205 -15.83 -7.35 -9.21
CA GLY A 205 -16.99 -7.07 -10.07
C GLY A 205 -16.78 -7.45 -11.54
N GLY A 206 -15.65 -8.05 -11.90
CA GLY A 206 -15.29 -8.40 -13.28
C GLY A 206 -14.89 -9.86 -13.44
N LYS A 207 -15.08 -10.40 -14.64
CA LYS A 207 -14.72 -11.77 -14.99
C LYS A 207 -13.26 -11.81 -15.49
N PRO A 208 -12.36 -12.55 -14.81
CA PRO A 208 -10.98 -12.69 -15.23
C PRO A 208 -10.89 -13.66 -16.42
N LEU A 209 -9.75 -13.63 -17.09
CA LEU A 209 -9.45 -14.55 -18.17
C LEU A 209 -8.06 -15.16 -17.93
N ARG A 210 -7.96 -16.50 -18.03
CA ARG A 210 -6.69 -17.20 -17.90
C ARG A 210 -5.99 -17.25 -19.27
N THR A 211 -5.13 -16.27 -19.50
CA THR A 211 -4.37 -16.09 -20.74
C THR A 211 -2.93 -15.70 -20.44
N GLU A 212 -2.09 -15.61 -21.45
CA GLU A 212 -0.70 -15.15 -21.35
C GLU A 212 -0.60 -13.71 -20.82
N TYR A 213 -1.63 -12.88 -21.11
CA TYR A 213 -1.75 -11.49 -20.63
C TYR A 213 -2.68 -11.34 -19.42
N CYS A 214 -2.85 -12.39 -18.62
CA CYS A 214 -3.73 -12.34 -17.44
C CYS A 214 -3.33 -11.25 -16.43
N HIS A 215 -2.06 -10.86 -16.36
CA HIS A 215 -1.61 -9.77 -15.48
C HIS A 215 -2.13 -8.40 -15.96
N GLU A 216 -2.18 -8.16 -17.26
CA GLU A 216 -2.80 -6.96 -17.82
C GLU A 216 -4.31 -6.92 -17.51
N ILE A 217 -5.00 -8.05 -17.65
CA ILE A 217 -6.41 -8.18 -17.25
C ILE A 217 -6.57 -7.91 -15.77
N ALA A 218 -5.69 -8.43 -14.92
CA ALA A 218 -5.71 -8.23 -13.49
C ALA A 218 -5.61 -6.74 -13.10
N VAL A 219 -4.71 -5.99 -13.73
CA VAL A 219 -4.59 -4.52 -13.54
C VAL A 219 -5.88 -3.82 -13.97
N ARG A 220 -6.47 -4.21 -15.11
CA ARG A 220 -7.73 -3.62 -15.60
C ARG A 220 -8.92 -3.92 -14.70
N LEU A 221 -8.99 -5.13 -14.13
CA LEU A 221 -10.01 -5.51 -13.17
C LEU A 221 -9.91 -4.68 -11.88
N LEU A 222 -8.70 -4.49 -11.37
CA LEU A 222 -8.46 -3.63 -10.21
C LEU A 222 -8.83 -2.17 -10.51
N ALA A 223 -8.42 -1.64 -11.67
CA ALA A 223 -8.76 -0.29 -12.11
C ALA A 223 -10.27 -0.11 -12.31
N GLY A 224 -10.96 -1.09 -12.90
CA GLY A 224 -12.41 -1.09 -13.07
C GLY A 224 -13.16 -1.10 -11.73
N CYS A 225 -12.72 -1.91 -10.78
CA CYS A 225 -13.25 -1.92 -9.42
C CYS A 225 -13.08 -0.56 -8.74
N LEU A 226 -11.90 0.05 -8.85
CA LEU A 226 -11.64 1.40 -8.35
C LEU A 226 -12.53 2.44 -9.02
N ALA A 227 -12.63 2.42 -10.35
CA ALA A 227 -13.46 3.36 -11.12
C ALA A 227 -14.94 3.30 -10.69
N THR A 228 -15.48 2.09 -10.59
CA THR A 228 -16.88 1.87 -10.18
C THR A 228 -17.12 2.34 -8.74
N THR A 229 -16.17 2.09 -7.83
CA THR A 229 -16.27 2.53 -6.43
C THR A 229 -16.18 4.05 -6.33
N ALA A 230 -15.22 4.68 -7.01
CA ALA A 230 -15.05 6.13 -7.02
C ALA A 230 -16.27 6.85 -7.61
N ALA A 231 -16.85 6.31 -8.69
CA ALA A 231 -18.00 6.89 -9.37
C ALA A 231 -19.25 6.98 -8.45
N ARG A 232 -19.44 6.06 -7.50
CA ARG A 232 -20.51 6.13 -6.50
C ARG A 232 -20.41 7.36 -5.58
N HIS A 233 -19.23 7.96 -5.51
CA HIS A 233 -18.94 9.19 -4.76
C HIS A 233 -18.77 10.40 -5.69
N GLU A 234 -19.23 10.31 -6.93
CA GLU A 234 -19.04 11.34 -7.96
C GLU A 234 -17.59 11.72 -8.18
N MET A 235 -16.72 10.72 -8.18
CA MET A 235 -15.29 10.84 -8.43
C MET A 235 -14.89 9.99 -9.64
N GLY A 236 -14.07 10.54 -10.50
CA GLY A 236 -13.44 9.78 -11.60
C GLY A 236 -12.00 9.45 -11.29
N ILE A 237 -11.44 8.50 -12.02
CA ILE A 237 -10.05 8.11 -11.89
C ILE A 237 -9.27 8.32 -13.19
N LYS A 238 -7.96 8.58 -13.04
CA LYS A 238 -6.99 8.53 -14.12
C LYS A 238 -5.83 7.65 -13.68
N VAL A 239 -5.70 6.48 -14.28
CA VAL A 239 -4.52 5.62 -14.05
C VAL A 239 -3.30 6.33 -14.61
N LEU A 240 -2.30 6.59 -13.76
CA LEU A 240 -1.06 7.25 -14.13
C LEU A 240 0.05 6.24 -14.39
N PHE A 241 0.11 5.19 -13.59
CA PHE A 241 1.11 4.15 -13.69
C PHE A 241 0.60 2.83 -13.09
N SER A 242 1.06 1.71 -13.62
CA SER A 242 0.83 0.38 -13.06
C SER A 242 1.98 -0.55 -13.42
N HIS A 243 2.20 -1.54 -12.58
CA HIS A 243 3.15 -2.62 -12.89
C HIS A 243 2.70 -3.95 -12.27
N SER A 244 3.16 -5.04 -12.86
CA SER A 244 3.07 -6.38 -12.30
C SER A 244 4.47 -6.89 -12.05
N THR A 245 4.74 -7.36 -10.84
CA THR A 245 6.05 -7.82 -10.42
C THR A 245 5.89 -8.99 -9.47
N ASN A 246 6.61 -10.09 -9.75
CA ASN A 246 6.53 -11.29 -8.91
C ASN A 246 5.08 -11.77 -8.69
N HIS A 247 4.57 -11.66 -7.46
CA HIS A 247 3.29 -12.17 -7.01
C HIS A 247 2.23 -11.09 -6.77
N TYR A 248 2.42 -9.87 -7.26
CA TYR A 248 1.47 -8.77 -7.07
C TYR A 248 1.33 -7.88 -8.31
N ILE A 249 0.23 -7.16 -8.35
CA ILE A 249 0.05 -5.99 -9.22
C ILE A 249 -0.03 -4.73 -8.37
N ARG A 250 0.42 -3.63 -8.95
CA ARG A 250 0.35 -2.32 -8.35
C ARG A 250 -0.24 -1.30 -9.31
N LEU A 251 -1.14 -0.47 -8.79
CA LEU A 251 -1.87 0.56 -9.54
C LEU A 251 -1.72 1.90 -8.82
N TYR A 252 -1.40 2.94 -9.58
CA TYR A 252 -1.39 4.33 -9.14
C TYR A 252 -2.41 5.12 -9.94
N ALA A 253 -3.45 5.62 -9.29
CA ALA A 253 -4.54 6.33 -9.93
C ALA A 253 -4.81 7.67 -9.24
N GLN A 254 -4.88 8.73 -10.04
CA GLN A 254 -5.34 10.02 -9.57
C GLN A 254 -6.86 10.00 -9.47
N VAL A 255 -7.41 10.51 -8.36
CA VAL A 255 -8.84 10.60 -8.10
C VAL A 255 -9.27 12.07 -8.25
N ASN A 256 -10.23 12.33 -9.14
CA ASN A 256 -10.71 13.67 -9.44
C ASN A 256 -12.21 13.78 -9.15
N TYR A 257 -12.62 14.87 -8.50
CA TYR A 257 -14.00 15.08 -8.09
C TYR A 257 -14.87 15.61 -9.23
N GLY A 258 -16.14 15.28 -9.17
CA GLY A 258 -17.21 15.77 -10.04
C GLY A 258 -17.87 14.68 -10.89
N ALA A 259 -19.19 14.76 -11.04
CA ALA A 259 -20.01 13.83 -11.79
C ALA A 259 -19.48 13.58 -13.22
N LYS A 260 -19.05 14.65 -13.92
CA LYS A 260 -18.43 14.52 -15.26
C LYS A 260 -17.17 13.67 -15.27
N GLN A 261 -16.36 13.73 -14.21
CA GLN A 261 -15.16 12.90 -14.07
C GLN A 261 -15.54 11.43 -13.83
N ALA A 262 -16.57 11.20 -13.00
CA ALA A 262 -17.13 9.87 -12.76
C ALA A 262 -17.65 9.27 -14.06
N ASP A 263 -18.51 10.00 -14.80
CA ASP A 263 -19.06 9.57 -16.07
C ASP A 263 -17.96 9.23 -17.10
N ASN A 264 -16.94 10.08 -17.21
CA ASN A 264 -15.81 9.84 -18.10
C ASN A 264 -15.02 8.58 -17.76
N SER A 265 -14.94 8.23 -16.46
CA SER A 265 -14.27 7.01 -16.01
C SER A 265 -15.09 5.77 -16.36
N ILE A 266 -16.40 5.82 -16.13
CA ILE A 266 -17.32 4.72 -16.44
C ILE A 266 -17.40 4.48 -17.95
N GLN A 267 -17.46 5.54 -18.76
CA GLN A 267 -17.51 5.44 -20.23
C GLN A 267 -16.26 4.77 -20.84
N LYS A 268 -15.12 4.80 -20.14
CA LYS A 268 -13.88 4.12 -20.56
C LYS A 268 -13.87 2.64 -20.21
N MET A 269 -14.83 2.16 -19.44
CA MET A 269 -14.96 0.73 -19.15
C MET A 269 -15.55 0.00 -20.33
N GLY A 270 -15.05 -1.21 -20.59
CA GLY A 270 -15.50 -2.02 -21.71
C GLY A 270 -15.19 -3.50 -21.48
N TYR A 271 -15.28 -4.27 -22.54
CA TYR A 271 -15.05 -5.71 -22.54
C TYR A 271 -13.84 -6.05 -23.40
N ILE A 272 -13.06 -7.04 -22.96
CA ILE A 272 -12.05 -7.69 -23.76
C ILE A 272 -12.69 -8.91 -24.41
N LEU A 273 -12.67 -8.96 -25.73
CA LEU A 273 -13.06 -10.15 -26.49
C LEU A 273 -11.78 -10.92 -26.85
N HIS A 274 -11.75 -12.19 -26.50
CA HIS A 274 -10.61 -13.07 -26.73
C HIS A 274 -11.07 -14.33 -27.46
N CYS A 275 -10.46 -14.61 -28.58
CA CYS A 275 -10.67 -15.86 -29.32
C CYS A 275 -9.56 -16.85 -28.96
N PHE A 276 -9.89 -17.99 -28.40
CA PHE A 276 -8.90 -19.02 -28.03
C PHE A 276 -8.26 -19.74 -29.25
N ALA A 277 -8.75 -19.48 -30.46
CA ALA A 277 -8.20 -20.07 -31.69
C ALA A 277 -7.23 -19.13 -32.41
N CYS A 278 -7.45 -17.80 -32.35
CA CYS A 278 -6.64 -16.84 -33.11
C CYS A 278 -6.21 -15.58 -32.32
N PHE A 279 -6.51 -15.52 -31.03
CA PHE A 279 -6.23 -14.42 -30.09
C PHE A 279 -7.01 -13.13 -30.29
#